data_22506a1a5f070815d4a26ef1ab9a3162
#
_entry.id   22506a1a5f070815d4a26ef1ab9a3162
#
_cell.length_a   1.000
_cell.length_b   1.000
_cell.length_c   1.000
_cell.angle_alpha   90.00
_cell.angle_beta   90.00
_cell.angle_gamma   90.00
#
_symmetry.space_group_name_H-M   'P 1'
#
loop_
_entity.id
_entity.type
_entity.pdbx_description
1 polymer ?
#
loop_
_entity_poly.entity_id
_entity_poly.type
_entity_poly.pdbx_seq_one_letter_code
_entity_poly.pdbx_strand_id
1 'polypeptide(L)'
;MIRSLFLMLLLLAGLLAGPYLSGKQGYVRIETADNIVEMSLTTLVIFFVISLAVVYSIEAAISRFCRLSNNTYSWFSRRKRVKAQKQTLEGLMRMDEGDYSKAEKLIGKNAKHSDEPVLNFIKAAEAAQQRGDEFSANRYLIQATELAGTDSLILEIARTRILLQQNKLPAARSSVDSLLVMAGRNKEVLKLAVDIYLKSNAYQALDNILEQVEKSALYSHAEFEQLQHQVEDGLLDEKINEEGVDGLLAWWNEQPRQRRQDAYVKLGVIRRLIDGNDHESAYELTLELVKKLETDSPLMQPLFKQISRLQPEDNSKLVKIVTKWLKTAS
;
A
#
# COMPACT_ATOMS: atom_id res chain seq x y z
N MET A 1 34.89 31.39 -28.10
CA MET A 1 34.87 32.79 -27.61
C MET A 1 36.20 33.51 -27.84
N ILE A 2 37.34 33.08 -27.28
CA ILE A 2 38.66 33.76 -27.50
C ILE A 2 39.05 33.81 -28.97
N ARG A 3 38.81 32.74 -29.75
CA ARG A 3 39.11 32.69 -31.20
C ARG A 3 38.25 33.66 -32.03
N SER A 4 36.97 33.82 -31.71
CA SER A 4 36.08 34.77 -32.40
C SER A 4 36.47 36.23 -32.09
N LEU A 5 36.88 36.51 -30.86
CA LEU A 5 37.34 37.81 -30.41
C LEU A 5 38.67 38.17 -31.08
N PHE A 6 39.57 37.22 -31.22
CA PHE A 6 40.87 37.39 -31.93
C PHE A 6 40.67 37.64 -33.41
N LEU A 7 39.80 36.89 -34.10
CA LEU A 7 39.48 37.14 -35.51
C LEU A 7 38.84 38.50 -35.74
N MET A 8 38.00 38.95 -34.80
CA MET A 8 37.35 40.24 -34.85
C MET A 8 38.37 41.40 -34.68
N LEU A 9 39.33 41.21 -33.78
CA LEU A 9 40.43 42.17 -33.55
C LEU A 9 41.35 42.26 -34.75
N LEU A 10 41.61 41.15 -35.43
CA LEU A 10 42.43 41.08 -36.65
C LEU A 10 41.74 41.73 -37.85
N LEU A 11 40.39 41.52 -37.96
CA LEU A 11 39.55 42.21 -38.96
C LEU A 11 39.50 43.71 -38.73
N LEU A 12 39.39 44.16 -37.49
CA LEU A 12 39.43 45.57 -37.10
C LEU A 12 40.78 46.23 -37.42
N ALA A 13 41.84 45.53 -37.09
CA ALA A 13 43.22 46.01 -37.43
C ALA A 13 43.43 46.16 -38.94
N GLY A 14 42.94 45.21 -39.75
CA GLY A 14 42.98 45.28 -41.20
C GLY A 14 42.18 46.45 -41.81
N LEU A 15 41.01 46.74 -41.23
CA LEU A 15 40.08 47.78 -41.66
C LEU A 15 40.56 49.19 -41.27
N LEU A 16 41.28 49.31 -40.17
CA LEU A 16 41.97 50.57 -39.77
C LEU A 16 43.24 50.82 -40.56
N ALA A 17 44.00 49.79 -40.83
CA ALA A 17 45.24 49.89 -41.57
C ALA A 17 45.03 50.14 -43.08
N GLY A 18 43.98 49.59 -43.70
CA GLY A 18 43.69 49.68 -45.11
C GLY A 18 43.54 51.14 -45.65
N PRO A 19 42.66 51.98 -45.11
CA PRO A 19 42.49 53.37 -45.51
C PRO A 19 43.72 54.23 -45.22
N TYR A 20 44.50 53.92 -44.18
CA TYR A 20 45.69 54.64 -43.81
C TYR A 20 46.82 54.38 -44.81
N LEU A 21 46.92 53.16 -45.31
CA LEU A 21 47.92 52.77 -46.35
C LEU A 21 47.56 53.23 -47.75
N SER A 22 46.24 53.39 -48.08
CA SER A 22 45.74 53.75 -49.41
C SER A 22 45.61 55.25 -49.64
N GLY A 23 45.77 56.11 -48.63
CA GLY A 23 45.64 57.54 -48.71
C GLY A 23 44.26 58.10 -49.12
N LYS A 24 43.25 57.23 -49.26
CA LYS A 24 41.88 57.60 -49.59
C LYS A 24 40.93 57.24 -48.45
N GLN A 25 40.36 58.25 -47.79
CA GLN A 25 39.34 58.03 -46.76
C GLN A 25 37.98 57.79 -47.41
N GLY A 26 37.42 56.61 -47.21
CA GLY A 26 36.04 56.28 -47.60
C GLY A 26 35.02 57.03 -46.71
N TYR A 27 33.97 57.52 -47.35
CA TYR A 27 32.92 58.31 -46.73
C TYR A 27 31.57 57.57 -46.86
N VAL A 28 30.78 57.45 -45.76
CA VAL A 28 29.44 56.81 -45.76
C VAL A 28 28.44 57.92 -45.40
N ARG A 29 27.50 58.16 -46.33
CA ARG A 29 26.35 59.07 -46.11
C ARG A 29 25.07 58.26 -46.07
N ILE A 30 24.37 58.31 -44.94
CA ILE A 30 23.11 57.67 -44.73
C ILE A 30 22.04 58.78 -44.69
N GLU A 31 21.13 58.79 -45.68
CA GLU A 31 20.02 59.71 -45.75
C GLU A 31 18.75 59.01 -45.25
N THR A 32 18.16 59.57 -44.21
CA THR A 32 16.85 59.18 -43.72
C THR A 32 15.91 60.38 -43.89
N ALA A 33 14.61 60.20 -44.03
CA ALA A 33 13.63 61.22 -44.44
C ALA A 33 13.85 62.62 -43.82
N ASP A 34 14.33 62.72 -42.57
CA ASP A 34 14.52 64.00 -41.87
C ASP A 34 16.00 64.25 -41.40
N ASN A 35 16.89 63.29 -41.54
CA ASN A 35 18.28 63.47 -41.06
C ASN A 35 19.31 62.87 -42.00
N ILE A 36 20.41 63.60 -42.23
CA ILE A 36 21.57 63.16 -42.97
C ILE A 36 22.71 62.93 -41.99
N VAL A 37 23.16 61.68 -41.92
CA VAL A 37 24.29 61.29 -41.08
C VAL A 37 25.45 60.98 -41.96
N GLU A 38 26.51 61.85 -41.89
CA GLU A 38 27.76 61.68 -42.61
C GLU A 38 28.83 61.25 -41.66
N MET A 39 29.52 60.13 -41.99
CA MET A 39 30.57 59.60 -41.16
C MET A 39 31.69 58.97 -42.01
N SER A 40 32.94 58.98 -41.51
CA SER A 40 34.00 58.24 -42.16
C SER A 40 33.79 56.73 -42.04
N LEU A 41 34.22 55.95 -43.01
CA LEU A 41 34.18 54.50 -42.98
C LEU A 41 34.80 53.92 -41.69
N THR A 42 35.87 54.53 -41.22
CA THR A 42 36.52 54.14 -39.94
C THR A 42 35.61 54.33 -38.73
N THR A 43 34.89 55.44 -38.69
CA THR A 43 33.93 55.71 -37.60
C THR A 43 32.78 54.68 -37.59
N LEU A 44 32.24 54.34 -38.77
CA LEU A 44 31.21 53.34 -38.92
C LEU A 44 31.66 51.96 -38.38
N VAL A 45 32.90 51.57 -38.74
CA VAL A 45 33.41 50.26 -38.27
C VAL A 45 33.69 50.26 -36.80
N ILE A 46 34.19 51.33 -36.21
CA ILE A 46 34.38 51.44 -34.75
C ILE A 46 33.04 51.32 -34.04
N PHE A 47 32.01 52.01 -34.57
CA PHE A 47 30.65 51.94 -33.98
C PHE A 47 30.06 50.52 -34.05
N PHE A 48 30.25 49.80 -35.17
CA PHE A 48 29.84 48.47 -35.39
C PHE A 48 30.53 47.47 -34.40
N VAL A 49 31.86 47.65 -34.23
CA VAL A 49 32.60 46.80 -33.26
C VAL A 49 32.16 47.04 -31.82
N ILE A 50 31.95 48.31 -31.44
CA ILE A 50 31.46 48.65 -30.10
C ILE A 50 30.06 48.03 -29.88
N SER A 51 29.16 48.14 -30.89
CA SER A 51 27.83 47.55 -30.85
C SER A 51 27.89 46.04 -30.65
N LEU A 52 28.74 45.34 -31.41
CA LEU A 52 28.94 43.89 -31.24
C LEU A 52 29.53 43.52 -29.86
N ALA A 53 30.48 44.31 -29.35
CA ALA A 53 31.07 44.10 -28.02
C ALA A 53 30.01 44.24 -26.92
N VAL A 54 29.08 45.21 -27.05
CA VAL A 54 27.97 45.39 -26.13
C VAL A 54 27.01 44.20 -26.19
N VAL A 55 26.62 43.73 -27.38
CA VAL A 55 25.75 42.56 -27.56
C VAL A 55 26.38 41.31 -26.93
N TYR A 56 27.65 41.06 -27.19
CA TYR A 56 28.40 39.94 -26.58
C TYR A 56 28.51 40.06 -25.06
N SER A 57 28.68 41.27 -24.53
CA SER A 57 28.71 41.49 -23.09
C SER A 57 27.39 41.22 -22.43
N ILE A 58 26.28 41.59 -23.07
CA ILE A 58 24.91 41.30 -22.62
C ILE A 58 24.66 39.79 -22.66
N GLU A 59 25.01 39.12 -23.76
CA GLU A 59 24.87 37.65 -23.87
C GLU A 59 25.67 36.91 -22.78
N ALA A 60 26.92 37.33 -22.56
CA ALA A 60 27.78 36.78 -21.51
C ALA A 60 27.23 37.04 -20.11
N ALA A 61 26.63 38.21 -19.86
CA ALA A 61 25.97 38.52 -18.59
C ALA A 61 24.72 37.67 -18.38
N ILE A 62 23.87 37.53 -19.37
CA ILE A 62 22.67 36.69 -19.33
C ILE A 62 23.06 35.23 -19.11
N SER A 63 24.03 34.69 -19.84
CA SER A 63 24.46 33.29 -19.69
C SER A 63 25.09 33.01 -18.31
N ARG A 64 25.83 33.95 -17.75
CA ARG A 64 26.35 33.88 -16.38
C ARG A 64 25.21 33.93 -15.36
N PHE A 65 24.26 34.83 -15.54
CA PHE A 65 23.10 34.95 -14.65
C PHE A 65 22.23 33.67 -14.67
N CYS A 66 21.96 33.10 -15.82
CA CYS A 66 21.25 31.83 -15.98
C CYS A 66 21.99 30.64 -15.32
N ARG A 67 23.33 30.58 -15.47
CA ARG A 67 24.13 29.54 -14.78
C ARG A 67 24.13 29.69 -13.26
N LEU A 68 24.22 30.91 -12.74
CA LEU A 68 24.11 31.19 -11.30
C LEU A 68 22.71 30.88 -10.78
N SER A 69 21.67 31.24 -11.52
CA SER A 69 20.28 30.92 -11.18
C SER A 69 20.00 29.41 -11.09
N ASN A 70 20.46 28.63 -12.08
CA ASN A 70 20.32 27.17 -12.06
C ASN A 70 21.08 26.53 -10.88
N ASN A 71 22.27 27.02 -10.55
CA ASN A 71 23.02 26.49 -9.40
C ASN A 71 22.37 26.87 -8.06
N THR A 72 21.77 28.04 -7.98
CA THR A 72 21.09 28.53 -6.79
C THR A 72 19.76 27.76 -6.59
N TYR A 73 19.02 27.51 -7.67
CA TYR A 73 17.78 26.72 -7.63
C TYR A 73 18.04 25.26 -7.22
N SER A 74 19.06 24.61 -7.78
CA SER A 74 19.46 23.26 -7.41
C SER A 74 19.95 23.17 -5.96
N TRP A 75 20.64 24.20 -5.45
CA TRP A 75 21.07 24.26 -4.05
C TRP A 75 19.89 24.39 -3.07
N PHE A 76 18.91 25.25 -3.36
CA PHE A 76 17.70 25.38 -2.54
C PHE A 76 16.85 24.10 -2.57
N SER A 77 16.70 23.45 -3.73
CA SER A 77 16.00 22.18 -3.87
C SER A 77 16.69 21.09 -3.05
N ARG A 78 18.02 20.96 -3.17
CA ARG A 78 18.82 20.00 -2.41
C ARG A 78 18.70 20.22 -0.88
N ARG A 79 18.71 21.46 -0.44
CA ARG A 79 18.56 21.81 0.97
C ARG A 79 17.17 21.45 1.50
N LYS A 80 16.11 21.68 0.72
CA LYS A 80 14.75 21.27 1.07
C LYS A 80 14.64 19.76 1.18
N ARG A 81 15.26 19.02 0.27
CA ARG A 81 15.28 17.56 0.22
C ARG A 81 15.99 16.96 1.45
N VAL A 82 17.17 17.43 1.80
CA VAL A 82 17.91 17.02 2.99
C VAL A 82 17.10 17.31 4.27
N LYS A 83 16.46 18.48 4.32
CA LYS A 83 15.60 18.84 5.45
C LYS A 83 14.39 17.91 5.53
N ALA A 84 13.76 17.58 4.40
CA ALA A 84 12.62 16.65 4.34
C ALA A 84 13.02 15.26 4.86
N GLN A 85 14.16 14.72 4.41
CA GLN A 85 14.67 13.42 4.88
C GLN A 85 14.89 13.41 6.39
N LYS A 86 15.55 14.45 6.93
CA LYS A 86 15.79 14.55 8.38
C LYS A 86 14.47 14.63 9.16
N GLN A 87 13.50 15.39 8.68
CA GLN A 87 12.20 15.52 9.32
C GLN A 87 11.36 14.25 9.20
N THR A 88 11.45 13.52 8.09
CA THR A 88 10.80 12.20 7.96
C THR A 88 11.36 11.23 8.98
N LEU A 89 12.69 11.13 9.10
CA LEU A 89 13.32 10.25 10.07
C LEU A 89 12.92 10.60 11.50
N GLU A 90 12.99 11.88 11.87
CA GLU A 90 12.55 12.34 13.18
C GLU A 90 11.07 12.07 13.43
N GLY A 91 10.22 12.27 12.40
CA GLY A 91 8.79 11.97 12.47
C GLY A 91 8.50 10.48 12.68
N LEU A 92 9.24 9.58 12.03
CA LEU A 92 9.13 8.14 12.23
C LEU A 92 9.52 7.75 13.67
N MET A 93 10.59 8.34 14.20
CA MET A 93 10.97 8.12 15.61
C MET A 93 9.85 8.59 16.56
N ARG A 94 9.19 9.73 16.27
CA ARG A 94 8.05 10.20 17.06
C ARG A 94 6.82 9.27 16.94
N MET A 95 6.64 8.60 15.79
CA MET A 95 5.60 7.57 15.67
C MET A 95 5.86 6.40 16.64
N ASP A 96 7.10 5.93 16.69
CA ASP A 96 7.49 4.83 17.58
C ASP A 96 7.37 5.22 19.07
N GLU A 97 7.59 6.50 19.39
CA GLU A 97 7.37 7.06 20.74
C GLU A 97 5.87 7.31 21.07
N GLY A 98 4.95 7.13 20.08
CA GLY A 98 3.52 7.39 20.25
C GLY A 98 3.13 8.89 20.14
N ASP A 99 4.05 9.79 19.80
CA ASP A 99 3.76 11.22 19.57
C ASP A 99 3.29 11.46 18.13
N TYR A 100 2.11 10.92 17.81
CA TYR A 100 1.54 10.97 16.46
C TYR A 100 1.28 12.39 15.96
N SER A 101 1.02 13.34 16.87
CA SER A 101 0.79 14.75 16.51
C SER A 101 2.04 15.41 15.94
N LYS A 102 3.20 15.18 16.55
CA LYS A 102 4.47 15.68 16.04
C LYS A 102 4.92 14.92 14.80
N ALA A 103 4.73 13.59 14.80
CA ALA A 103 5.03 12.72 13.67
C ALA A 103 4.33 13.21 12.40
N GLU A 104 3.01 13.37 12.43
CA GLU A 104 2.22 13.90 11.33
C GLU A 104 2.76 15.23 10.79
N LYS A 105 3.00 16.19 11.68
CA LYS A 105 3.51 17.52 11.30
C LYS A 105 4.89 17.46 10.64
N LEU A 106 5.80 16.64 11.18
CA LEU A 106 7.16 16.51 10.68
C LEU A 106 7.17 15.82 9.29
N ILE A 107 6.45 14.72 9.16
CA ILE A 107 6.40 13.93 7.90
C ILE A 107 5.59 14.69 6.84
N GLY A 108 4.37 15.13 7.18
CA GLY A 108 3.43 15.72 6.22
C GLY A 108 3.88 17.06 5.66
N LYS A 109 4.51 17.94 6.48
CA LYS A 109 4.90 19.30 6.08
C LYS A 109 5.81 19.35 4.86
N ASN A 110 6.73 18.40 4.74
CA ASN A 110 7.72 18.39 3.68
C ASN A 110 7.65 17.12 2.80
N ALA A 111 6.56 16.36 2.88
CA ALA A 111 6.38 15.14 2.12
C ALA A 111 6.65 15.31 0.62
N LYS A 112 6.14 16.41 0.01
CA LYS A 112 6.35 16.73 -1.42
C LYS A 112 7.82 16.93 -1.82
N HIS A 113 8.70 17.24 -0.87
CA HIS A 113 10.11 17.52 -1.12
C HIS A 113 11.04 16.36 -0.78
N SER A 114 10.48 15.25 -0.28
CA SER A 114 11.24 14.04 0.03
C SER A 114 11.58 13.24 -1.21
N ASP A 115 12.46 12.26 -1.06
CA ASP A 115 12.79 11.32 -2.13
C ASP A 115 11.63 10.38 -2.45
N GLU A 116 10.84 10.04 -1.42
CA GLU A 116 9.70 9.14 -1.49
C GLU A 116 8.42 9.84 -0.99
N PRO A 117 7.87 10.78 -1.79
CA PRO A 117 6.75 11.60 -1.34
C PRO A 117 5.49 10.78 -1.07
N VAL A 118 5.23 9.72 -1.86
CA VAL A 118 4.07 8.83 -1.68
C VAL A 118 4.15 8.13 -0.32
N LEU A 119 5.31 7.55 0.00
CA LEU A 119 5.51 6.87 1.28
C LEU A 119 5.35 7.83 2.47
N ASN A 120 5.87 9.06 2.34
CA ASN A 120 5.73 10.06 3.39
C ASN A 120 4.27 10.49 3.60
N PHE A 121 3.48 10.65 2.53
CA PHE A 121 2.06 10.92 2.69
C PHE A 121 1.31 9.74 3.32
N ILE A 122 1.66 8.50 2.98
CA ILE A 122 1.11 7.31 3.63
C ILE A 122 1.45 7.33 5.14
N LYS A 123 2.70 7.60 5.50
CA LYS A 123 3.10 7.66 6.92
C LYS A 123 2.46 8.82 7.68
N ALA A 124 2.26 9.97 7.02
CA ALA A 124 1.50 11.08 7.60
C ALA A 124 0.02 10.71 7.80
N ALA A 125 -0.59 9.96 6.86
CA ALA A 125 -1.94 9.46 6.99
C ALA A 125 -2.08 8.46 8.15
N GLU A 126 -1.14 7.53 8.28
CA GLU A 126 -1.09 6.58 9.41
C GLU A 126 -0.97 7.32 10.76
N ALA A 127 -0.10 8.32 10.85
CA ALA A 127 0.06 9.13 12.06
C ALA A 127 -1.21 9.93 12.41
N ALA A 128 -1.86 10.54 11.40
CA ALA A 128 -3.12 11.24 11.57
C ALA A 128 -4.23 10.29 12.05
N GLN A 129 -4.31 9.08 11.48
CA GLN A 129 -5.28 8.06 11.87
C GLN A 129 -5.06 7.60 13.32
N GLN A 130 -3.81 7.37 13.74
CA GLN A 130 -3.50 6.99 15.12
C GLN A 130 -3.88 8.07 16.13
N ARG A 131 -3.89 9.34 15.71
CA ARG A 131 -4.38 10.47 16.50
C ARG A 131 -5.91 10.58 16.51
N GLY A 132 -6.61 9.83 15.69
CA GLY A 132 -8.06 9.89 15.51
C GLY A 132 -8.53 10.98 14.53
N ASP A 133 -7.63 11.60 13.77
CA ASP A 133 -7.97 12.61 12.76
C ASP A 133 -8.18 11.97 11.38
N GLU A 134 -9.37 11.40 11.19
CA GLU A 134 -9.76 10.77 9.92
C GLU A 134 -9.72 11.73 8.73
N PHE A 135 -10.05 13.01 8.96
CA PHE A 135 -10.03 14.01 7.89
C PHE A 135 -8.63 14.24 7.34
N SER A 136 -7.65 14.44 8.23
CA SER A 136 -6.25 14.58 7.83
C SER A 136 -5.70 13.30 7.21
N ALA A 137 -6.04 12.13 7.77
CA ALA A 137 -5.65 10.84 7.20
C ALA A 137 -6.11 10.69 5.75
N ASN A 138 -7.40 10.93 5.48
CA ASN A 138 -7.94 10.85 4.13
C ASN A 138 -7.33 11.89 3.19
N ARG A 139 -7.08 13.12 3.65
CA ARG A 139 -6.43 14.16 2.86
C ARG A 139 -5.02 13.75 2.41
N TYR A 140 -4.24 13.14 3.29
CA TYR A 140 -2.89 12.65 2.94
C TYR A 140 -2.97 11.47 1.96
N LEU A 141 -3.94 10.56 2.10
CA LEU A 141 -4.15 9.48 1.13
C LEU A 141 -4.51 10.01 -0.26
N ILE A 142 -5.33 11.07 -0.35
CA ILE A 142 -5.64 11.73 -1.63
C ILE A 142 -4.36 12.30 -2.26
N GLN A 143 -3.53 13.00 -1.48
CA GLN A 143 -2.25 13.53 -1.96
C GLN A 143 -1.28 12.42 -2.41
N ALA A 144 -1.28 11.28 -1.73
CA ALA A 144 -0.51 10.11 -2.14
C ALA A 144 -1.03 9.54 -3.48
N THR A 145 -2.36 9.49 -3.66
CA THR A 145 -3.00 9.00 -4.89
C THR A 145 -2.69 9.89 -6.09
N GLU A 146 -2.71 11.22 -5.91
CA GLU A 146 -2.35 12.19 -6.97
C GLU A 146 -0.93 11.98 -7.50
N LEU A 147 -0.02 11.47 -6.67
CA LEU A 147 1.38 11.24 -7.03
C LEU A 147 1.66 9.82 -7.55
N ALA A 148 1.03 8.81 -6.96
CA ALA A 148 1.28 7.40 -7.27
C ALA A 148 0.38 6.85 -8.37
N GLY A 149 -0.75 7.50 -8.64
CA GLY A 149 -1.84 6.94 -9.42
C GLY A 149 -2.67 5.92 -8.61
N THR A 150 -3.68 5.35 -9.27
CA THR A 150 -4.64 4.42 -8.64
C THR A 150 -4.14 2.99 -8.48
N ASP A 151 -3.08 2.61 -9.22
CA ASP A 151 -2.62 1.21 -9.28
C ASP A 151 -1.46 0.90 -8.32
N SER A 152 -1.22 1.78 -7.35
CA SER A 152 -0.14 1.60 -6.37
C SER A 152 -0.54 0.64 -5.26
N LEU A 153 0.02 -0.58 -5.27
CA LEU A 153 -0.25 -1.61 -4.27
C LEU A 153 -0.01 -1.12 -2.83
N ILE A 154 1.09 -0.40 -2.59
CA ILE A 154 1.43 0.10 -1.26
C ILE A 154 0.40 1.12 -0.75
N LEU A 155 -0.14 1.93 -1.64
CA LEU A 155 -1.17 2.92 -1.31
C LEU A 155 -2.51 2.24 -1.00
N GLU A 156 -2.91 1.25 -1.79
CA GLU A 156 -4.15 0.51 -1.55
C GLU A 156 -4.10 -0.34 -0.26
N ILE A 157 -2.94 -0.94 0.06
CA ILE A 157 -2.71 -1.60 1.35
C ILE A 157 -2.87 -0.59 2.50
N ALA A 158 -2.26 0.59 2.40
CA ALA A 158 -2.35 1.63 3.44
C ALA A 158 -3.79 2.14 3.61
N ARG A 159 -4.49 2.38 2.50
CA ARG A 159 -5.91 2.79 2.50
C ARG A 159 -6.80 1.75 3.18
N THR A 160 -6.65 0.49 2.81
CA THR A 160 -7.41 -0.62 3.39
C THR A 160 -7.16 -0.75 4.89
N ARG A 161 -5.91 -0.62 5.32
CA ARG A 161 -5.53 -0.63 6.74
C ARG A 161 -6.19 0.52 7.51
N ILE A 162 -6.20 1.72 6.95
CA ILE A 162 -6.85 2.89 7.56
C ILE A 162 -8.37 2.69 7.62
N LEU A 163 -9.03 2.16 6.58
CA LEU A 163 -10.46 1.82 6.61
C LEU A 163 -10.79 0.81 7.71
N LEU A 164 -9.93 -0.20 7.90
CA LEU A 164 -10.08 -1.16 8.99
C LEU A 164 -9.95 -0.51 10.37
N GLN A 165 -9.00 0.40 10.55
CA GLN A 165 -8.80 1.16 11.79
C GLN A 165 -9.96 2.12 12.07
N GLN A 166 -10.58 2.67 11.03
CA GLN A 166 -11.80 3.49 11.11
C GLN A 166 -13.07 2.67 11.35
N ASN A 167 -12.95 1.35 11.47
CA ASN A 167 -14.07 0.41 11.59
C ASN A 167 -15.10 0.51 10.43
N LYS A 168 -14.65 0.96 9.25
CA LYS A 168 -15.45 1.02 8.02
C LYS A 168 -15.43 -0.34 7.31
N LEU A 169 -15.96 -1.38 7.99
CA LEU A 169 -15.84 -2.77 7.57
C LEU A 169 -16.34 -3.04 6.15
N PRO A 170 -17.50 -2.53 5.68
CA PRO A 170 -17.95 -2.78 4.31
C PRO A 170 -16.98 -2.24 3.25
N ALA A 171 -16.45 -1.02 3.45
CA ALA A 171 -15.46 -0.44 2.54
C ALA A 171 -14.11 -1.16 2.61
N ALA A 172 -13.66 -1.53 3.82
CA ALA A 172 -12.44 -2.31 4.01
C ALA A 172 -12.52 -3.68 3.33
N ARG A 173 -13.68 -4.35 3.40
CA ARG A 173 -13.94 -5.63 2.73
C ARG A 173 -13.86 -5.49 1.21
N SER A 174 -14.58 -4.55 0.61
CA SER A 174 -14.51 -4.31 -0.83
C SER A 174 -13.08 -3.97 -1.30
N SER A 175 -12.35 -3.21 -0.50
CA SER A 175 -10.95 -2.87 -0.80
C SER A 175 -10.02 -4.08 -0.73
N VAL A 176 -10.16 -4.96 0.29
CA VAL A 176 -9.32 -6.14 0.42
C VAL A 176 -9.65 -7.20 -0.63
N ASP A 177 -10.92 -7.33 -1.05
CA ASP A 177 -11.31 -8.21 -2.16
C ASP A 177 -10.59 -7.80 -3.45
N SER A 178 -10.51 -6.49 -3.73
CA SER A 178 -9.74 -5.96 -4.86
C SER A 178 -8.23 -6.21 -4.72
N LEU A 179 -7.69 -6.05 -3.51
CA LEU A 179 -6.27 -6.33 -3.22
C LEU A 179 -5.91 -7.81 -3.41
N LEU A 180 -6.80 -8.73 -3.05
CA LEU A 180 -6.60 -10.17 -3.26
C LEU A 180 -6.53 -10.53 -4.75
N VAL A 181 -7.31 -9.86 -5.60
CA VAL A 181 -7.22 -10.00 -7.06
C VAL A 181 -5.90 -9.46 -7.58
N MET A 182 -5.46 -8.29 -7.07
CA MET A 182 -4.23 -7.63 -7.50
C MET A 182 -2.96 -8.35 -7.02
N ALA A 183 -2.94 -8.80 -5.77
CA ALA A 183 -1.74 -9.31 -5.09
C ALA A 183 -2.05 -10.39 -4.04
N GLY A 184 -2.87 -11.38 -4.37
CA GLY A 184 -3.36 -12.41 -3.44
C GLY A 184 -2.29 -13.31 -2.80
N ARG A 185 -1.03 -13.23 -3.25
CA ARG A 185 0.11 -13.92 -2.61
C ARG A 185 0.94 -13.02 -1.71
N ASN A 186 0.62 -11.74 -1.63
CA ASN A 186 1.33 -10.80 -0.77
C ASN A 186 0.94 -11.04 0.70
N LYS A 187 1.93 -11.22 1.58
CA LYS A 187 1.69 -11.51 3.00
C LYS A 187 0.92 -10.43 3.73
N GLU A 188 1.17 -9.15 3.44
CA GLU A 188 0.44 -8.03 4.04
C GLU A 188 -1.02 -7.98 3.59
N VAL A 189 -1.28 -8.31 2.32
CA VAL A 189 -2.65 -8.41 1.79
C VAL A 189 -3.39 -9.57 2.45
N LEU A 190 -2.77 -10.74 2.55
CA LEU A 190 -3.37 -11.90 3.22
C LEU A 190 -3.65 -11.62 4.70
N LYS A 191 -2.73 -10.97 5.41
CA LYS A 191 -2.93 -10.58 6.81
C LYS A 191 -4.12 -9.63 6.96
N LEU A 192 -4.19 -8.58 6.13
CA LEU A 192 -5.32 -7.67 6.12
C LEU A 192 -6.64 -8.37 5.80
N ALA A 193 -6.63 -9.33 4.85
CA ALA A 193 -7.82 -10.09 4.50
C ALA A 193 -8.32 -10.92 5.69
N VAL A 194 -7.42 -11.63 6.38
CA VAL A 194 -7.78 -12.38 7.60
C VAL A 194 -8.38 -11.45 8.66
N ASP A 195 -7.72 -10.32 8.95
CA ASP A 195 -8.18 -9.37 9.96
C ASP A 195 -9.56 -8.77 9.62
N ILE A 196 -9.77 -8.41 8.35
CA ILE A 196 -11.03 -7.81 7.88
C ILE A 196 -12.16 -8.84 7.87
N TYR A 197 -11.90 -10.04 7.35
CA TYR A 197 -12.92 -11.08 7.26
C TYR A 197 -13.33 -11.58 8.65
N LEU A 198 -12.40 -11.75 9.59
CA LEU A 198 -12.72 -12.08 10.97
C LEU A 198 -13.59 -11.00 11.62
N LYS A 199 -13.21 -9.72 11.48
CA LYS A 199 -13.99 -8.61 12.08
C LYS A 199 -15.36 -8.41 11.43
N SER A 200 -15.51 -8.78 10.17
CA SER A 200 -16.79 -8.69 9.46
C SER A 200 -17.60 -9.98 9.48
N ASN A 201 -17.15 -11.01 10.20
CA ASN A 201 -17.74 -12.36 10.24
C ASN A 201 -17.93 -12.96 8.84
N ALA A 202 -17.04 -12.65 7.91
CA ALA A 202 -17.10 -13.13 6.53
C ALA A 202 -16.38 -14.48 6.39
N TYR A 203 -16.86 -15.49 7.12
CA TYR A 203 -16.18 -16.78 7.27
C TYR A 203 -16.05 -17.54 5.95
N GLN A 204 -17.05 -17.47 5.07
CA GLN A 204 -16.96 -18.10 3.74
C GLN A 204 -15.84 -17.46 2.88
N ALA A 205 -15.68 -16.13 2.93
CA ALA A 205 -14.61 -15.46 2.22
C ALA A 205 -13.23 -15.83 2.80
N LEU A 206 -13.15 -15.99 4.12
CA LEU A 206 -11.94 -16.41 4.81
C LEU A 206 -11.58 -17.87 4.49
N ASP A 207 -12.53 -18.77 4.45
CA ASP A 207 -12.35 -20.17 4.04
C ASP A 207 -11.72 -20.28 2.64
N ASN A 208 -12.20 -19.46 1.70
CA ASN A 208 -11.69 -19.43 0.33
C ASN A 208 -10.20 -19.04 0.21
N ILE A 209 -9.65 -18.36 1.19
CA ILE A 209 -8.23 -17.93 1.19
C ILE A 209 -7.35 -18.74 2.16
N LEU A 210 -7.91 -19.62 2.99
CA LEU A 210 -7.14 -20.37 4.01
C LEU A 210 -5.95 -21.13 3.43
N GLU A 211 -6.11 -21.79 2.29
CA GLU A 211 -5.00 -22.49 1.62
C GLU A 211 -3.84 -21.54 1.24
N GLN A 212 -4.18 -20.32 0.81
CA GLN A 212 -3.17 -19.31 0.47
C GLN A 212 -2.48 -18.77 1.74
N VAL A 213 -3.24 -18.58 2.81
CA VAL A 213 -2.73 -18.16 4.12
C VAL A 213 -1.76 -19.20 4.67
N GLU A 214 -2.12 -20.50 4.63
CA GLU A 214 -1.24 -21.60 5.04
C GLU A 214 0.07 -21.62 4.26
N LYS A 215 -0.02 -21.60 2.92
CA LYS A 215 1.15 -21.58 2.01
C LYS A 215 2.06 -20.36 2.20
N SER A 216 1.51 -19.25 2.69
CA SER A 216 2.29 -18.05 2.94
C SER A 216 3.19 -18.13 4.18
N ALA A 217 2.96 -19.13 5.06
CA ALA A 217 3.61 -19.25 6.36
C ALA A 217 3.56 -17.94 7.17
N LEU A 218 2.38 -17.32 7.18
CA LEU A 218 2.11 -16.07 7.91
C LEU A 218 1.97 -16.33 9.41
N TYR A 219 1.39 -17.49 9.76
CA TYR A 219 1.11 -17.94 11.10
C TYR A 219 1.94 -19.18 11.42
N SER A 220 2.24 -19.40 12.69
CA SER A 220 2.75 -20.69 13.17
C SER A 220 1.69 -21.77 12.99
N HIS A 221 2.08 -23.04 13.06
CA HIS A 221 1.13 -24.15 12.91
C HIS A 221 -0.02 -24.07 13.93
N ALA A 222 0.29 -23.76 15.19
CA ALA A 222 -0.72 -23.64 16.23
C ALA A 222 -1.67 -22.46 16.02
N GLU A 223 -1.15 -21.30 15.58
CA GLU A 223 -1.98 -20.13 15.26
C GLU A 223 -2.87 -20.38 14.03
N PHE A 224 -2.32 -21.07 13.02
CA PHE A 224 -3.11 -21.42 11.83
C PHE A 224 -4.22 -22.42 12.17
N GLU A 225 -3.95 -23.43 12.99
CA GLU A 225 -4.97 -24.37 13.48
C GLU A 225 -6.09 -23.66 14.26
N GLN A 226 -5.74 -22.70 15.12
CA GLN A 226 -6.73 -21.88 15.82
C GLN A 226 -7.58 -21.04 14.85
N LEU A 227 -6.93 -20.43 13.85
CA LEU A 227 -7.63 -19.68 12.80
C LEU A 227 -8.59 -20.59 12.04
N GLN A 228 -8.15 -21.78 11.65
CA GLN A 228 -8.97 -22.77 10.95
C GLN A 228 -10.17 -23.18 11.79
N HIS A 229 -9.98 -23.48 13.06
CA HIS A 229 -11.07 -23.81 13.98
C HIS A 229 -12.07 -22.65 14.11
N GLN A 230 -11.59 -21.41 14.19
CA GLN A 230 -12.45 -20.23 14.26
C GLN A 230 -13.30 -20.05 12.99
N VAL A 231 -12.70 -20.30 11.82
CA VAL A 231 -13.40 -20.24 10.52
C VAL A 231 -14.47 -21.32 10.44
N GLU A 232 -14.12 -22.57 10.82
CA GLU A 232 -15.06 -23.68 10.83
C GLU A 232 -16.24 -23.42 11.76
N ASP A 233 -15.99 -22.99 12.98
CA ASP A 233 -17.06 -22.63 13.92
C ASP A 233 -17.93 -21.50 13.40
N GLY A 234 -17.33 -20.45 12.80
CA GLY A 234 -18.08 -19.36 12.22
C GLY A 234 -18.97 -19.76 11.05
N LEU A 235 -18.47 -20.63 10.14
CA LEU A 235 -19.25 -21.16 9.03
C LEU A 235 -20.43 -22.01 9.50
N LEU A 236 -20.18 -22.87 10.50
CA LEU A 236 -21.25 -23.70 11.06
C LEU A 236 -22.31 -22.85 11.76
N ASP A 237 -21.90 -21.77 12.47
CA ASP A 237 -22.83 -20.84 13.11
C ASP A 237 -23.62 -20.02 12.07
N GLU A 238 -22.99 -19.62 10.98
CA GLU A 238 -23.65 -18.94 9.87
C GLU A 238 -24.73 -19.87 9.25
N LYS A 239 -24.37 -21.11 8.94
CA LYS A 239 -25.29 -22.06 8.32
C LYS A 239 -26.49 -22.42 9.19
N ILE A 240 -26.28 -22.69 10.47
CA ILE A 240 -27.39 -23.00 11.38
C ILE A 240 -28.30 -21.79 11.62
N ASN A 241 -27.75 -20.58 11.68
CA ASN A 241 -28.52 -19.36 11.92
C ASN A 241 -29.32 -18.91 10.68
N GLU A 242 -28.77 -19.08 9.47
CA GLU A 242 -29.43 -18.66 8.23
C GLU A 242 -30.44 -19.70 7.71
N GLU A 243 -30.09 -20.97 7.73
CA GLU A 243 -30.81 -22.03 7.04
C GLU A 243 -31.38 -23.09 7.98
N GLY A 244 -31.13 -23.00 9.27
CA GLY A 244 -31.59 -23.96 10.28
C GLY A 244 -30.87 -25.31 10.21
N VAL A 245 -31.44 -26.31 10.87
CA VAL A 245 -30.88 -27.67 10.97
C VAL A 245 -30.80 -28.35 9.60
N ASP A 246 -31.85 -28.24 8.81
CA ASP A 246 -31.94 -28.89 7.49
C ASP A 246 -30.89 -28.27 6.54
N GLY A 247 -30.72 -26.97 6.58
CA GLY A 247 -29.71 -26.27 5.77
C GLY A 247 -28.29 -26.65 6.18
N LEU A 248 -28.02 -26.74 7.49
CA LEU A 248 -26.72 -27.22 7.99
C LEU A 248 -26.41 -28.64 7.52
N LEU A 249 -27.39 -29.56 7.55
CA LEU A 249 -27.23 -30.93 7.06
C LEU A 249 -27.01 -30.99 5.55
N ALA A 250 -27.77 -30.23 4.78
CA ALA A 250 -27.62 -30.14 3.34
C ALA A 250 -26.20 -29.64 2.99
N TRP A 251 -25.78 -28.53 3.60
CA TRP A 251 -24.43 -28.00 3.42
C TRP A 251 -23.34 -29.01 3.83
N TRP A 252 -23.50 -29.69 4.97
CA TRP A 252 -22.55 -30.72 5.43
C TRP A 252 -22.38 -31.87 4.44
N ASN A 253 -23.47 -32.34 3.86
CA ASN A 253 -23.46 -33.44 2.90
C ASN A 253 -22.75 -33.07 1.59
N GLU A 254 -22.76 -31.80 1.21
CA GLU A 254 -22.07 -31.26 0.04
C GLU A 254 -20.56 -31.03 0.25
N GLN A 255 -20.11 -31.03 1.52
CA GLN A 255 -18.71 -30.76 1.81
C GLN A 255 -17.78 -31.85 1.27
N PRO A 256 -16.52 -31.49 0.89
CA PRO A 256 -15.51 -32.44 0.46
C PRO A 256 -15.27 -33.51 1.52
N ARG A 257 -14.93 -34.73 1.06
CA ARG A 257 -14.68 -35.87 1.94
C ARG A 257 -13.65 -35.53 3.05
N GLN A 258 -12.61 -34.77 2.74
CA GLN A 258 -11.60 -34.37 3.73
C GLN A 258 -12.21 -33.60 4.89
N ARG A 259 -13.02 -32.57 4.62
CA ARG A 259 -13.72 -31.77 5.64
C ARG A 259 -14.69 -32.64 6.45
N ARG A 260 -15.47 -33.51 5.78
CA ARG A 260 -16.39 -34.44 6.47
C ARG A 260 -15.69 -35.51 7.32
N GLN A 261 -14.40 -35.77 7.10
CA GLN A 261 -13.61 -36.70 7.90
C GLN A 261 -12.88 -36.01 9.06
N ASP A 262 -12.80 -34.69 9.05
CA ASP A 262 -12.23 -33.92 10.14
C ASP A 262 -13.05 -34.09 11.41
N ALA A 263 -12.36 -34.51 12.49
CA ALA A 263 -13.00 -34.82 13.76
C ALA A 263 -13.52 -33.57 14.49
N TYR A 264 -12.79 -32.45 14.38
CA TYR A 264 -13.18 -31.17 14.99
C TYR A 264 -14.45 -30.62 14.34
N VAL A 265 -14.45 -30.54 13.01
CA VAL A 265 -15.59 -30.03 12.23
C VAL A 265 -16.83 -30.91 12.46
N LYS A 266 -16.67 -32.23 12.39
CA LYS A 266 -17.75 -33.17 12.63
C LYS A 266 -18.34 -32.99 14.04
N LEU A 267 -17.50 -32.82 15.06
CA LEU A 267 -17.96 -32.55 16.43
C LEU A 267 -18.71 -31.22 16.51
N GLY A 268 -18.26 -30.20 15.77
CA GLY A 268 -18.93 -28.90 15.63
C GLY A 268 -20.35 -29.03 15.06
N VAL A 269 -20.52 -29.85 14.00
CA VAL A 269 -21.83 -30.18 13.41
C VAL A 269 -22.72 -30.91 14.42
N ILE A 270 -22.21 -31.97 15.06
CA ILE A 270 -22.94 -32.74 16.07
C ILE A 270 -23.51 -31.81 17.17
N ARG A 271 -22.68 -30.90 17.69
CA ARG A 271 -23.09 -29.95 18.72
C ARG A 271 -24.27 -29.10 18.25
N ARG A 272 -24.23 -28.56 17.05
CA ARG A 272 -25.27 -27.67 16.50
C ARG A 272 -26.56 -28.41 16.17
N LEU A 273 -26.47 -29.66 15.74
CA LEU A 273 -27.63 -30.53 15.53
C LEU A 273 -28.34 -30.83 16.87
N ILE A 274 -27.58 -31.13 17.95
CA ILE A 274 -28.13 -31.32 19.29
C ILE A 274 -28.81 -30.04 19.79
N ASP A 275 -28.15 -28.87 19.60
CA ASP A 275 -28.70 -27.57 19.99
C ASP A 275 -29.99 -27.23 19.20
N GLY A 276 -30.10 -27.74 17.96
CA GLY A 276 -31.29 -27.64 17.10
C GLY A 276 -32.33 -28.76 17.28
N ASN A 277 -32.15 -29.64 18.28
CA ASN A 277 -33.02 -30.78 18.59
C ASN A 277 -33.09 -31.90 17.52
N ASP A 278 -32.15 -31.96 16.57
CA ASP A 278 -32.02 -33.09 15.65
C ASP A 278 -31.07 -34.13 16.24
N HIS A 279 -31.62 -34.91 17.19
CA HIS A 279 -30.85 -35.93 17.90
C HIS A 279 -30.54 -37.17 17.06
N GLU A 280 -31.32 -37.45 16.02
CA GLU A 280 -31.10 -38.64 15.16
C GLU A 280 -29.91 -38.42 14.21
N SER A 281 -29.88 -37.31 13.49
CA SER A 281 -28.74 -36.97 12.63
C SER A 281 -27.45 -36.78 13.45
N ALA A 282 -27.55 -36.14 14.62
CA ALA A 282 -26.44 -36.00 15.56
C ALA A 282 -25.92 -37.36 16.04
N TYR A 283 -26.81 -38.32 16.29
CA TYR A 283 -26.44 -39.66 16.71
C TYR A 283 -25.70 -40.43 15.62
N GLU A 284 -26.16 -40.38 14.37
CA GLU A 284 -25.49 -41.02 13.25
C GLU A 284 -24.04 -40.49 13.07
N LEU A 285 -23.87 -39.16 13.07
CA LEU A 285 -22.54 -38.56 12.98
C LEU A 285 -21.67 -38.88 14.19
N THR A 286 -22.24 -38.97 15.37
CA THR A 286 -21.55 -39.38 16.60
C THR A 286 -21.05 -40.82 16.50
N LEU A 287 -21.86 -41.76 15.99
CA LEU A 287 -21.44 -43.14 15.76
C LEU A 287 -20.27 -43.25 14.79
N GLU A 288 -20.28 -42.41 13.75
CA GLU A 288 -19.15 -42.35 12.80
C GLU A 288 -17.88 -41.83 13.46
N LEU A 289 -18.00 -40.75 14.24
CA LEU A 289 -16.87 -40.10 14.89
C LEU A 289 -16.22 -41.03 15.94
N VAL A 290 -17.04 -41.63 16.80
CA VAL A 290 -16.62 -42.56 17.85
C VAL A 290 -15.82 -43.75 17.29
N LYS A 291 -16.17 -44.27 16.10
CA LYS A 291 -15.44 -45.38 15.46
C LYS A 291 -14.05 -45.04 14.99
N LYS A 292 -13.77 -43.75 14.74
CA LYS A 292 -12.51 -43.25 14.14
C LYS A 292 -11.63 -42.52 15.13
N LEU A 293 -12.18 -42.02 16.23
CA LEU A 293 -11.44 -41.21 17.19
C LEU A 293 -10.55 -42.10 18.07
N GLU A 294 -9.30 -41.71 18.23
CA GLU A 294 -8.35 -42.37 19.11
C GLU A 294 -8.66 -42.02 20.57
N THR A 295 -8.40 -42.98 21.51
CA THR A 295 -8.74 -42.83 22.93
C THR A 295 -7.96 -41.75 23.66
N ASP A 296 -6.81 -41.34 23.14
CA ASP A 296 -5.96 -40.26 23.67
C ASP A 296 -6.19 -38.88 23.00
N SER A 297 -7.19 -38.81 22.07
CA SER A 297 -7.51 -37.57 21.37
C SER A 297 -7.99 -36.47 22.33
N PRO A 298 -7.54 -35.21 22.16
CA PRO A 298 -8.03 -34.07 22.94
C PRO A 298 -9.53 -33.81 22.73
N LEU A 299 -10.13 -34.34 21.66
CA LEU A 299 -11.55 -34.21 21.34
C LEU A 299 -12.44 -35.18 22.12
N MET A 300 -11.87 -36.13 22.88
CA MET A 300 -12.62 -37.10 23.66
C MET A 300 -13.51 -36.44 24.74
N GLN A 301 -12.95 -35.52 25.52
CA GLN A 301 -13.73 -34.82 26.55
C GLN A 301 -14.89 -33.99 25.96
N PRO A 302 -14.66 -33.14 24.94
CA PRO A 302 -15.76 -32.47 24.24
C PRO A 302 -16.81 -33.42 23.67
N LEU A 303 -16.39 -34.54 23.09
CA LEU A 303 -17.30 -35.54 22.54
C LEU A 303 -18.16 -36.18 23.61
N PHE A 304 -17.61 -36.61 24.76
CA PHE A 304 -18.40 -37.13 25.85
C PHE A 304 -19.43 -36.14 26.38
N LYS A 305 -19.07 -34.86 26.42
CA LYS A 305 -20.04 -33.80 26.80
C LYS A 305 -21.23 -33.73 25.83
N GLN A 306 -21.01 -33.95 24.53
CA GLN A 306 -22.10 -33.98 23.56
C GLN A 306 -22.90 -35.30 23.65
N ILE A 307 -22.24 -36.45 23.82
CA ILE A 307 -22.89 -37.75 24.00
C ILE A 307 -23.88 -37.71 25.16
N SER A 308 -23.55 -37.05 26.29
CA SER A 308 -24.45 -36.93 27.44
C SER A 308 -25.72 -36.11 27.19
N ARG A 309 -25.73 -35.31 26.09
CA ARG A 309 -26.87 -34.48 25.67
C ARG A 309 -27.73 -35.13 24.60
N LEU A 310 -27.25 -36.21 23.98
CA LEU A 310 -27.95 -36.94 22.94
C LEU A 310 -29.21 -37.66 23.51
N GLN A 311 -30.31 -37.55 22.77
CA GLN A 311 -31.59 -38.21 23.11
C GLN A 311 -32.16 -38.93 21.86
N PRO A 312 -31.41 -39.89 21.27
CA PRO A 312 -31.90 -40.65 20.12
C PRO A 312 -32.98 -41.65 20.55
N GLU A 313 -33.79 -42.13 19.62
CA GLU A 313 -34.79 -43.18 19.88
C GLU A 313 -34.11 -44.49 20.31
N ASP A 314 -32.98 -44.88 19.71
CA ASP A 314 -32.18 -46.07 20.07
C ASP A 314 -30.69 -45.71 20.27
N ASN A 315 -30.21 -45.80 21.50
CA ASN A 315 -28.84 -45.53 21.89
C ASN A 315 -27.94 -46.80 22.06
N SER A 316 -28.50 -47.99 21.82
CA SER A 316 -27.89 -49.29 22.13
C SER A 316 -26.49 -49.49 21.51
N LYS A 317 -26.25 -49.01 20.30
CA LYS A 317 -24.96 -49.12 19.61
C LYS A 317 -23.90 -48.22 20.25
N LEU A 318 -24.27 -47.00 20.59
CA LEU A 318 -23.37 -46.03 21.21
C LEU A 318 -22.93 -46.47 22.60
N VAL A 319 -23.91 -46.96 23.41
CA VAL A 319 -23.66 -47.50 24.76
C VAL A 319 -22.66 -48.65 24.71
N LYS A 320 -22.78 -49.58 23.74
CA LYS A 320 -21.84 -50.69 23.58
C LYS A 320 -20.41 -50.21 23.30
N ILE A 321 -20.26 -49.19 22.42
CA ILE A 321 -18.95 -48.66 22.06
C ILE A 321 -18.32 -47.92 23.24
N VAL A 322 -19.06 -47.04 23.90
CA VAL A 322 -18.59 -46.28 25.07
C VAL A 322 -18.25 -47.22 26.24
N THR A 323 -19.05 -48.25 26.49
CA THR A 323 -18.73 -49.25 27.51
C THR A 323 -17.45 -50.04 27.20
N LYS A 324 -17.20 -50.31 25.91
CA LYS A 324 -15.94 -50.94 25.49
C LYS A 324 -14.72 -50.03 25.76
N TRP A 325 -14.84 -48.73 25.46
CA TRP A 325 -13.77 -47.76 25.72
C TRP A 325 -13.48 -47.62 27.22
N LEU A 326 -14.48 -47.53 28.04
CA LEU A 326 -14.30 -47.46 29.49
C LEU A 326 -13.56 -48.72 30.08
N LYS A 327 -13.78 -49.90 29.47
CA LYS A 327 -13.04 -51.12 29.84
C LYS A 327 -11.62 -51.15 29.36
N THR A 328 -11.28 -50.43 28.32
CA THR A 328 -9.88 -50.37 27.80
C THR A 328 -9.09 -49.24 28.42
N ALA A 329 -9.74 -48.26 29.04
CA ALA A 329 -9.12 -47.12 29.74
C ALA A 329 -8.88 -47.37 31.24
N SER A 330 -9.47 -48.43 31.80
CA SER A 330 -9.25 -48.91 33.16
C SER A 330 -8.23 -50.06 33.15
#